data_9ba2d75cfb612ac60ad4ccbc5ba88bd3
#
_entry.id   9ba2d75cfb612ac60ad4ccbc5ba88bd3
#
_cell.length_a   1.000
_cell.length_b   1.000
_cell.length_c   1.000
_cell.angle_alpha   90.00
_cell.angle_beta   90.00
_cell.angle_gamma   90.00
#
_symmetry.space_group_name_H-M   'P 1'
#
loop_
_entity.id
_entity.type
_entity.pdbx_description
1 polymer ?
#
loop_
_entity_poly.entity_id
_entity_poly.type
_entity_poly.pdbx_seq_one_letter_code
_entity_poly.pdbx_strand_id
1 'polypeptide(L)'
;MKKINFKNKFKKFTDQWSPKVIAELNDYQFKLVKIQNDFIWHQHDDTDEVFIVLKGKMFIEFETESVELGEGEMIVVPKGVRHRPYSEKEASIMLVEPR
;
A
#
# COMPACT_ATOMS: atom_id res chain seq x y z
N MET A 1 20.00 -16.31 3.17
CA MET A 1 18.97 -15.44 3.76
C MET A 1 19.50 -14.03 3.86
N LYS A 2 18.77 -13.08 3.33
CA LYS A 2 19.18 -11.67 3.33
C LYS A 2 18.12 -10.85 4.04
N LYS A 3 18.56 -9.97 4.94
CA LYS A 3 17.63 -8.99 5.50
C LYS A 3 17.32 -7.91 4.48
N ILE A 4 16.11 -7.38 4.54
CA ILE A 4 15.64 -6.31 3.66
C ILE A 4 15.44 -5.06 4.53
N ASN A 5 16.04 -3.96 4.11
CA ASN A 5 15.87 -2.67 4.75
C ASN A 5 14.94 -1.84 3.89
N PHE A 6 13.76 -1.51 4.41
CA PHE A 6 12.73 -0.80 3.65
C PHE A 6 13.21 0.59 3.22
N LYS A 7 13.87 1.31 4.10
CA LYS A 7 14.38 2.65 3.80
C LYS A 7 15.36 2.61 2.61
N ASN A 8 16.24 1.62 2.60
CA ASN A 8 17.18 1.45 1.50
C ASN A 8 16.48 1.09 0.19
N LYS A 9 15.43 0.28 0.26
CA LYS A 9 14.65 -0.08 -0.92
C LYS A 9 13.93 1.13 -1.51
N PHE A 10 13.33 1.99 -0.67
CA PHE A 10 12.66 3.20 -1.13
C PHE A 10 13.61 4.18 -1.81
N LYS A 11 14.88 4.20 -1.44
CA LYS A 11 15.87 5.08 -2.07
C LYS A 11 16.16 4.72 -3.52
N LYS A 12 15.79 3.54 -3.97
CA LYS A 12 16.12 3.04 -5.31
C LYS A 12 15.14 3.48 -6.39
N PHE A 13 14.04 4.13 -6.02
CA PHE A 13 13.07 4.57 -7.01
C PHE A 13 12.40 5.88 -6.57
N THR A 14 11.87 6.61 -7.55
CA THR A 14 11.19 7.90 -7.32
C THR A 14 9.77 7.91 -7.88
N ASP A 15 9.43 6.96 -8.75
CA ASP A 15 8.10 6.90 -9.35
C ASP A 15 7.04 6.58 -8.29
N GLN A 16 5.83 7.06 -8.55
CA GLN A 16 4.69 6.90 -7.65
C GLN A 16 3.65 5.97 -8.28
N TRP A 17 2.84 5.35 -7.42
CA TRP A 17 1.76 4.45 -7.84
C TRP A 17 2.23 3.24 -8.64
N SER A 18 3.49 2.87 -8.51
CA SER A 18 4.09 1.73 -9.20
C SER A 18 4.72 0.80 -8.17
N PRO A 19 3.99 -0.19 -7.67
CA PRO A 19 4.49 -1.10 -6.63
C PRO A 19 5.69 -1.91 -7.08
N LYS A 20 6.66 -2.07 -6.18
CA LYS A 20 7.89 -2.83 -6.40
C LYS A 20 7.90 -4.04 -5.47
N VAL A 21 7.97 -5.24 -6.03
CA VAL A 21 8.07 -6.47 -5.23
C VAL A 21 9.44 -6.53 -4.57
N ILE A 22 9.46 -6.65 -3.25
CA ILE A 22 10.71 -6.74 -2.49
C ILE A 22 10.92 -8.11 -1.83
N ALA A 23 9.85 -8.87 -1.64
CA ALA A 23 9.91 -10.19 -1.01
C ALA A 23 8.66 -10.98 -1.33
N GLU A 24 8.75 -12.29 -1.13
CA GLU A 24 7.61 -13.20 -1.27
C GLU A 24 7.56 -14.14 -0.08
N LEU A 25 6.34 -14.47 0.31
CA LEU A 25 6.07 -15.49 1.32
C LEU A 25 4.98 -16.39 0.77
N ASN A 26 5.36 -17.61 0.37
CA ASN A 26 4.44 -18.53 -0.33
C ASN A 26 3.85 -17.82 -1.57
N ASP A 27 2.53 -17.69 -1.65
CA ASP A 27 1.86 -17.03 -2.76
C ASP A 27 1.70 -15.51 -2.58
N TYR A 28 2.21 -14.97 -1.47
CA TYR A 28 2.06 -13.55 -1.16
C TYR A 28 3.27 -12.76 -1.58
N GLN A 29 3.02 -11.54 -2.05
CA GLN A 29 4.07 -10.59 -2.41
C GLN A 29 4.03 -9.39 -1.48
N PHE A 30 5.22 -8.97 -1.04
CA PHE A 30 5.42 -7.74 -0.29
C PHE A 30 5.91 -6.69 -1.28
N LYS A 31 5.18 -5.60 -1.43
CA LYS A 31 5.48 -4.55 -2.41
C LYS A 31 5.63 -3.22 -1.71
N LEU A 32 6.60 -2.44 -2.13
CA LEU A 32 6.75 -1.05 -1.69
C LEU A 32 6.26 -0.12 -2.79
N VAL A 33 5.55 0.92 -2.37
CA VAL A 33 5.03 1.92 -3.29
C VAL A 33 5.09 3.30 -2.62
N LYS A 34 5.43 4.32 -3.42
CA LYS A 34 5.28 5.71 -3.02
C LYS A 34 3.99 6.23 -3.61
N ILE A 35 3.22 6.93 -2.81
CA ILE A 35 1.95 7.49 -3.24
C ILE A 35 1.87 8.98 -2.94
N GLN A 36 1.17 9.73 -3.79
CA GLN A 36 0.82 11.12 -3.57
C GLN A 36 -0.36 11.46 -4.46
N ASN A 37 -1.25 12.32 -3.98
CA ASN A 37 -2.50 12.68 -4.65
C ASN A 37 -3.46 11.50 -4.68
N ASP A 38 -4.45 11.54 -5.56
CA ASP A 38 -5.54 10.57 -5.60
C ASP A 38 -5.22 9.41 -6.54
N PHE A 39 -5.64 8.22 -6.13
CA PHE A 39 -5.76 7.10 -7.05
C PHE A 39 -7.21 7.03 -7.57
N ILE A 40 -7.52 6.00 -8.35
CA ILE A 40 -8.86 5.78 -8.85
C ILE A 40 -9.68 4.92 -7.89
N TRP A 41 -11.00 5.04 -7.95
CA TRP A 41 -11.89 4.12 -7.28
C TRP A 41 -11.77 2.75 -7.94
N HIS A 42 -11.52 1.72 -7.13
CA HIS A 42 -11.36 0.36 -7.63
C HIS A 42 -11.66 -0.66 -6.55
N GLN A 43 -11.69 -1.92 -6.95
CA GLN A 43 -11.85 -3.05 -6.03
C GLN A 43 -11.12 -4.25 -6.60
N HIS A 44 -10.74 -5.16 -5.72
CA HIS A 44 -10.20 -6.46 -6.09
C HIS A 44 -11.27 -7.50 -5.79
N ASP A 45 -11.69 -8.26 -6.81
CA ASP A 45 -12.81 -9.18 -6.65
C ASP A 45 -12.40 -10.52 -6.03
N ASP A 46 -11.13 -10.89 -6.16
CA ASP A 46 -10.66 -12.23 -5.82
C ASP A 46 -9.81 -12.30 -4.55
N THR A 47 -9.37 -11.15 -4.03
CA THR A 47 -8.41 -11.15 -2.93
C THR A 47 -8.56 -9.94 -2.03
N ASP A 48 -8.20 -10.11 -0.77
CA ASP A 48 -8.00 -9.02 0.17
C ASP A 48 -6.69 -8.32 -0.14
N GLU A 49 -6.56 -7.08 0.31
CA GLU A 49 -5.35 -6.29 0.14
C GLU A 49 -4.96 -5.63 1.46
N VAL A 50 -3.67 -5.67 1.81
CA VAL A 50 -3.15 -5.04 3.02
C VAL A 50 -2.39 -3.79 2.67
N PHE A 51 -2.71 -2.68 3.36
CA PHE A 51 -1.97 -1.43 3.31
C PHE A 51 -1.28 -1.20 4.64
N ILE A 52 0.03 -0.96 4.63
CA ILE A 52 0.82 -0.65 5.82
C ILE A 52 1.56 0.64 5.55
N VAL A 53 1.39 1.65 6.43
CA VAL A 53 2.10 2.92 6.28
C VAL A 53 3.44 2.83 6.99
N LEU A 54 4.52 3.02 6.23
CA LEU A 54 5.88 3.01 6.77
C LEU A 54 6.42 4.41 6.99
N LYS A 55 5.98 5.38 6.20
CA LYS A 55 6.36 6.79 6.36
C LYS A 55 5.25 7.67 5.83
N GLY A 56 4.94 8.75 6.55
CA GLY A 56 3.92 9.69 6.16
C GLY A 56 2.54 9.26 6.60
N LYS A 57 1.54 9.62 5.81
CA LYS A 57 0.14 9.40 6.14
C LYS A 57 -0.65 9.17 4.86
N MET A 58 -1.60 8.26 4.89
CA MET A 58 -2.52 8.04 3.78
C MET A 58 -3.96 7.98 4.26
N PHE A 59 -4.87 8.16 3.33
CA PHE A 59 -6.30 7.97 3.53
C PHE A 59 -6.80 6.92 2.56
N ILE A 60 -7.78 6.15 2.99
CA ILE A 60 -8.51 5.26 2.08
C ILE A 60 -9.98 5.59 2.23
N GLU A 61 -10.60 6.02 1.11
CA GLU A 61 -12.03 6.28 1.07
C GLU A 61 -12.77 5.02 0.70
N PHE A 62 -13.83 4.76 1.44
CA PHE A 62 -14.83 3.74 1.15
C PHE A 62 -16.15 4.45 0.86
N GLU A 63 -17.16 3.73 0.39
CA GLU A 63 -18.46 4.35 0.06
C GLU A 63 -19.12 4.98 1.28
N THR A 64 -18.91 4.43 2.48
CA THR A 64 -19.59 4.88 3.70
C THR A 64 -18.67 5.59 4.69
N GLU A 65 -17.35 5.55 4.50
CA GLU A 65 -16.40 6.12 5.46
C GLU A 65 -15.04 6.38 4.80
N SER A 66 -14.22 7.16 5.49
CA SER A 66 -12.83 7.35 5.12
C SER A 66 -11.97 6.97 6.33
N VAL A 67 -10.87 6.25 6.09
CA VAL A 67 -9.95 5.81 7.13
C VAL A 67 -8.61 6.50 6.94
N GLU A 68 -8.08 7.10 8.01
CA GLU A 68 -6.74 7.69 8.02
C GLU A 68 -5.76 6.69 8.62
N LEU A 69 -4.61 6.52 7.96
CA LEU A 69 -3.53 5.67 8.43
C LEU A 69 -2.25 6.48 8.55
N GLY A 70 -1.65 6.47 9.73
CA GLY A 70 -0.33 7.06 9.98
C GLY A 70 0.76 6.00 10.03
N GLU A 71 1.98 6.44 10.32
CA GLU A 71 3.13 5.54 10.40
C GLU A 71 2.90 4.42 11.41
N GLY A 72 3.19 3.19 11.00
CA GLY A 72 3.01 2.01 11.84
C GLY A 72 1.59 1.47 11.89
N GLU A 73 0.68 2.03 11.10
CA GLU A 73 -0.70 1.56 11.06
C GLU A 73 -0.98 0.80 9.77
N MET A 74 -1.94 -0.11 9.85
CA MET A 74 -2.32 -0.93 8.71
C MET A 74 -3.82 -1.14 8.65
N ILE A 75 -4.31 -1.52 7.48
CA ILE A 75 -5.68 -1.94 7.27
C ILE A 75 -5.71 -3.12 6.30
N VAL A 76 -6.66 -4.02 6.50
CA VAL A 76 -6.97 -5.06 5.52
C VAL A 76 -8.24 -4.63 4.80
N VAL A 77 -8.15 -4.44 3.49
CA VAL A 77 -9.31 -4.14 2.65
C VAL A 77 -9.82 -5.48 2.11
N PRO A 78 -11.02 -5.91 2.51
CA PRO A 78 -11.57 -7.18 2.02
C PRO A 78 -11.83 -7.15 0.52
N LYS A 79 -11.75 -8.31 -0.09
CA LYS A 79 -12.14 -8.45 -1.51
C LYS A 79 -13.54 -7.93 -1.75
N GLY A 80 -13.76 -7.34 -2.91
CA GLY A 80 -15.05 -6.80 -3.32
C GLY A 80 -15.39 -5.44 -2.74
N VAL A 81 -14.58 -4.92 -1.82
CA VAL A 81 -14.84 -3.60 -1.21
C VAL A 81 -14.24 -2.51 -2.09
N ARG A 82 -15.08 -1.65 -2.60
CA ARG A 82 -14.66 -0.53 -3.44
C ARG A 82 -13.99 0.54 -2.62
N HIS A 83 -12.83 1.03 -3.06
CA HIS A 83 -12.04 1.97 -2.30
C HIS A 83 -11.18 2.86 -3.19
N ARG A 84 -10.73 3.98 -2.62
CA ARG A 84 -9.83 4.93 -3.27
C ARG A 84 -8.76 5.40 -2.29
N PRO A 85 -7.49 4.97 -2.44
CA PRO A 85 -6.40 5.49 -1.62
C PRO A 85 -5.93 6.85 -2.11
N TYR A 86 -5.48 7.70 -1.18
CA TYR A 86 -4.87 8.98 -1.53
C TYR A 86 -3.96 9.47 -0.40
N SER A 87 -3.10 10.43 -0.73
CA SER A 87 -2.22 11.09 0.23
C SER A 87 -1.95 12.51 -0.24
N GLU A 88 -1.98 13.49 0.66
CA GLU A 88 -1.69 14.89 0.31
C GLU A 88 -0.21 15.08 0.04
N LYS A 89 0.65 14.47 0.87
CA LYS A 89 2.11 14.48 0.71
C LYS A 89 2.57 13.08 0.38
N GLU A 90 3.74 12.95 -0.22
CA GLU A 90 4.27 11.63 -0.54
C GLU A 90 4.34 10.76 0.71
N ALA A 91 3.79 9.57 0.61
CA ALA A 91 3.82 8.56 1.66
C ALA A 91 4.46 7.28 1.15
N SER A 92 5.12 6.56 2.04
CA SER A 92 5.80 5.30 1.74
C SER A 92 5.00 4.15 2.33
N ILE A 93 4.51 3.29 1.47
CA ILE A 93 3.52 2.27 1.80
C ILE A 93 4.05 0.88 1.45
N MET A 94 3.69 -0.09 2.28
CA MET A 94 3.85 -1.50 1.94
C MET A 94 2.48 -2.08 1.61
N LEU A 95 2.40 -2.78 0.49
CA LEU A 95 1.25 -3.60 0.12
C LEU A 95 1.61 -5.06 0.33
N VAL A 96 0.67 -5.84 0.82
CA VAL A 96 0.81 -7.30 0.89
C VAL A 96 -0.43 -7.89 0.23
N GLU A 97 -0.19 -8.71 -0.79
CA GLU A 97 -1.29 -9.30 -1.55
C GLU A 97 -0.81 -10.57 -2.25
N PRO A 98 -1.71 -11.47 -2.64
CA PRO A 98 -1.34 -12.64 -3.43
C PRO A 98 -0.74 -12.23 -4.77
N ARG A 99 0.11 -13.09 -5.25
CA ARG A 99 0.76 -12.95 -6.55
C ARG A 99 -0.27 -12.90 -7.68
#